data_434eddca2b65eb210fd8c484dc9d27ee
#
_entry.id   434eddca2b65eb210fd8c484dc9d27ee
#
_cell.length_a   1.000
_cell.length_b   1.000
_cell.length_c   1.000
_cell.angle_alpha   90.00
_cell.angle_beta   90.00
_cell.angle_gamma   90.00
#
_symmetry.space_group_name_H-M   'P 1'
#
loop_
_entity.id
_entity.type
_entity.pdbx_description
1 polymer ?
#
loop_
_entity_poly.entity_id
_entity_poly.type
_entity_poly.pdbx_seq_one_letter_code
_entity_poly.pdbx_strand_id
1 'polypeptide(L)'
;MTMRRITLKSLVAASIVTTCFAFSALALGLPKASQPENVGLSSERLNRVAKAFQTDVDKGLIPGAVFLIARNGKIAYLEAIGFRDRDKKIPMSTDAIFQIASMTKPFTSVATMMLVEEGKIQLNEPISLYLPEFKGVQVGVEKTNTGTGNPELTLGAAQREMTIQDLLRHTSGLTYGFFGKSLVKQKYNEANVFDPNRTLAEFVTKLSKLPLAFQPGTTWDYSMSTDVLGRVVEVVSGETLDQFIGERIAKPLGLADTGFYVKPDKVDRIAEPQIDPATGKRPPIADRRNRPNWLSGGGGMVSTASDYVRFSQMLLNDGEFDGVRLLSPDVVAFMASDHLPPDIAFSPDMLQIFEPLGIAATPRSGQSFGLGFMVRTQRGEHPTLGEPGEFYWQGAWGTAFFIDPKKKLVAVLMLQVPLLQAPHYQSLFHNLVHQALVN
;
A
#
# COMPACT_ATOMS: atom_id res chain seq x y z
N MET A 1 92.31 -28.98 -1.56
CA MET A 1 91.63 -28.86 -0.28
C MET A 1 90.37 -28.05 -0.53
N THR A 2 89.19 -28.69 -0.76
CA THR A 2 88.02 -28.12 -1.34
C THR A 2 86.86 -28.24 -0.30
N MET A 3 86.47 -27.14 0.28
CA MET A 3 85.31 -27.06 1.21
C MET A 3 84.02 -27.06 0.48
N ARG A 4 83.17 -28.09 0.70
CA ARG A 4 81.76 -28.12 0.25
C ARG A 4 80.91 -27.31 1.19
N ARG A 5 80.19 -26.32 0.63
CA ARG A 5 79.06 -25.59 1.29
C ARG A 5 77.76 -26.40 1.20
N ILE A 6 77.21 -26.74 2.33
CA ILE A 6 75.84 -27.32 2.44
C ILE A 6 74.86 -26.21 2.61
N THR A 7 73.92 -26.06 1.66
CA THR A 7 72.82 -25.13 1.75
C THR A 7 71.56 -25.83 2.31
N LEU A 8 71.12 -25.40 3.47
CA LEU A 8 69.90 -25.85 4.15
C LEU A 8 68.71 -25.07 3.57
N LYS A 9 67.78 -25.73 2.86
CA LYS A 9 66.53 -25.15 2.42
C LYS A 9 65.49 -25.41 3.50
N SER A 10 65.06 -24.36 4.17
CA SER A 10 63.92 -24.36 5.10
C SER A 10 62.61 -24.28 4.31
N LEU A 11 61.79 -25.33 4.34
CA LEU A 11 60.42 -25.32 3.90
C LEU A 11 59.57 -24.71 5.03
N VAL A 12 58.98 -23.53 4.78
CA VAL A 12 57.90 -22.97 5.62
C VAL A 12 56.60 -23.45 5.03
N ALA A 13 55.92 -24.37 5.71
CA ALA A 13 54.57 -24.79 5.38
C ALA A 13 53.59 -23.77 5.98
N ALA A 14 53.00 -22.94 5.14
CA ALA A 14 51.90 -22.03 5.52
C ALA A 14 50.60 -22.83 5.56
N SER A 15 50.10 -23.14 6.75
CA SER A 15 48.75 -23.69 6.96
C SER A 15 47.72 -22.57 6.78
N ILE A 16 47.01 -22.56 5.65
CA ILE A 16 45.83 -21.70 5.44
C ILE A 16 44.67 -22.36 6.18
N VAL A 17 44.31 -21.80 7.35
CA VAL A 17 43.05 -22.13 8.05
C VAL A 17 41.92 -21.41 7.34
N THR A 18 41.23 -22.12 6.46
CA THR A 18 39.97 -21.61 5.85
C THR A 18 38.87 -21.71 6.88
N THR A 19 38.60 -20.60 7.55
CA THR A 19 37.45 -20.47 8.44
C THR A 19 36.21 -20.35 7.55
N CYS A 20 35.52 -21.47 7.30
CA CYS A 20 34.18 -21.47 6.71
C CYS A 20 33.24 -20.83 7.72
N PHE A 21 32.91 -19.56 7.54
CA PHE A 21 31.71 -18.97 8.14
C PHE A 21 30.50 -19.65 7.49
N ALA A 22 29.95 -20.64 8.18
CA ALA A 22 28.60 -21.12 7.88
C ALA A 22 27.62 -19.95 8.15
N PHE A 23 27.26 -19.21 7.11
CA PHE A 23 26.07 -18.39 7.16
C PHE A 23 24.91 -19.37 7.37
N SER A 24 24.46 -19.52 8.62
CA SER A 24 23.15 -20.08 8.88
C SER A 24 22.18 -19.25 8.04
N ALA A 25 21.51 -19.90 7.08
CA ALA A 25 20.35 -19.31 6.43
C ALA A 25 19.34 -19.01 7.54
N LEU A 26 19.39 -17.80 8.08
CA LEU A 26 18.37 -17.28 8.97
C LEU A 26 17.05 -17.43 8.23
N ALA A 27 16.13 -18.15 8.82
CA ALA A 27 14.78 -18.27 8.30
C ALA A 27 14.23 -16.84 8.14
N LEU A 28 14.23 -16.37 6.89
CA LEU A 28 13.76 -15.03 6.52
C LEU A 28 12.26 -14.94 6.87
N GLY A 29 11.92 -14.41 8.03
CA GLY A 29 10.51 -14.23 8.45
C GLY A 29 10.41 -13.88 9.93
N LEU A 30 9.30 -13.22 10.30
CA LEU A 30 9.00 -12.99 11.71
C LEU A 30 8.86 -14.35 12.41
N PRO A 31 9.51 -14.54 13.58
CA PRO A 31 9.34 -15.76 14.36
C PRO A 31 7.90 -15.85 14.90
N LYS A 32 7.40 -17.06 15.03
CA LYS A 32 6.11 -17.29 15.71
C LYS A 32 6.26 -17.14 17.23
N ALA A 33 5.29 -16.50 17.87
CA ALA A 33 5.14 -16.60 19.30
C ALA A 33 4.78 -18.05 19.68
N SER A 34 5.32 -18.57 20.79
CA SER A 34 4.97 -19.91 21.26
C SER A 34 3.50 -19.98 21.68
N GLN A 35 2.98 -18.89 22.22
CA GLN A 35 1.55 -18.64 22.50
C GLN A 35 1.28 -17.14 22.32
N PRO A 36 0.08 -16.72 21.87
CA PRO A 36 -0.29 -15.31 21.75
C PRO A 36 -0.17 -14.53 23.05
N GLU A 37 -0.40 -15.18 24.19
CA GLU A 37 -0.30 -14.60 25.54
C GLU A 37 1.11 -14.09 25.84
N ASN A 38 2.15 -14.72 25.27
CA ASN A 38 3.54 -14.29 25.47
C ASN A 38 3.88 -12.95 24.81
N VAL A 39 2.99 -12.47 23.96
CA VAL A 39 3.08 -11.14 23.36
C VAL A 39 1.88 -10.27 23.73
N GLY A 40 1.12 -10.65 24.77
CA GLY A 40 0.02 -9.87 25.33
C GLY A 40 -1.25 -9.86 24.48
N LEU A 41 -1.50 -10.94 23.76
CA LEU A 41 -2.73 -11.19 23.01
C LEU A 41 -3.45 -12.42 23.56
N SER A 42 -4.78 -12.39 23.64
CA SER A 42 -5.57 -13.53 24.09
C SER A 42 -5.88 -14.48 22.93
N SER A 43 -5.47 -15.74 23.03
CA SER A 43 -5.81 -16.79 22.07
C SER A 43 -7.32 -16.93 21.88
N GLU A 44 -8.09 -16.93 22.98
CA GLU A 44 -9.55 -17.01 22.94
C GLU A 44 -10.15 -15.87 22.12
N ARG A 45 -9.67 -14.64 22.33
CA ARG A 45 -10.19 -13.46 21.63
C ARG A 45 -9.71 -13.39 20.18
N LEU A 46 -8.51 -13.87 19.87
CA LEU A 46 -8.02 -13.98 18.50
C LEU A 46 -8.88 -14.96 17.68
N ASN A 47 -9.33 -16.06 18.27
CA ASN A 47 -10.22 -17.02 17.61
C ASN A 47 -11.57 -16.40 17.19
N ARG A 48 -11.97 -15.27 17.80
CA ARG A 48 -13.18 -14.54 17.39
C ARG A 48 -13.00 -13.90 16.01
N VAL A 49 -11.76 -13.61 15.58
CA VAL A 49 -11.47 -13.06 14.24
C VAL A 49 -11.93 -14.06 13.19
N ALA A 50 -11.34 -15.26 13.15
CA ALA A 50 -11.72 -16.28 12.16
C ALA A 50 -13.20 -16.66 12.27
N LYS A 51 -13.74 -16.81 13.50
CA LYS A 51 -15.14 -17.21 13.71
C LYS A 51 -16.13 -16.18 13.14
N ALA A 52 -15.89 -14.89 13.30
CA ALA A 52 -16.76 -13.85 12.78
C ALA A 52 -16.83 -13.91 11.24
N PHE A 53 -15.68 -14.04 10.59
CA PHE A 53 -15.60 -14.12 9.13
C PHE A 53 -16.09 -15.47 8.59
N GLN A 54 -15.86 -16.58 9.31
CA GLN A 54 -16.33 -17.91 8.91
C GLN A 54 -17.85 -17.95 8.76
N THR A 55 -18.58 -17.25 9.62
CA THR A 55 -20.04 -17.11 9.51
C THR A 55 -20.47 -16.59 8.13
N ASP A 56 -19.74 -15.63 7.60
CA ASP A 56 -20.06 -15.04 6.28
C ASP A 56 -19.51 -15.88 5.11
N VAL A 57 -18.43 -16.61 5.31
CA VAL A 57 -18.00 -17.68 4.39
C VAL A 57 -19.09 -18.73 4.25
N ASP A 58 -19.65 -19.22 5.37
CA ASP A 58 -20.69 -20.26 5.38
C ASP A 58 -21.98 -19.79 4.70
N LYS A 59 -22.33 -18.50 4.85
CA LYS A 59 -23.47 -17.87 4.15
C LYS A 59 -23.20 -17.57 2.67
N GLY A 60 -21.96 -17.73 2.20
CA GLY A 60 -21.58 -17.42 0.82
C GLY A 60 -21.40 -15.93 0.52
N LEU A 61 -21.30 -15.08 1.55
CA LEU A 61 -21.12 -13.63 1.38
C LEU A 61 -19.68 -13.27 0.99
N ILE A 62 -18.69 -14.02 1.49
CA ILE A 62 -17.27 -13.86 1.12
C ILE A 62 -16.67 -15.22 0.73
N PRO A 63 -15.63 -15.24 -0.13
CA PRO A 63 -15.01 -16.51 -0.53
C PRO A 63 -14.18 -17.12 0.59
N GLY A 64 -13.40 -16.34 1.28
CA GLY A 64 -12.44 -16.72 2.32
C GLY A 64 -11.49 -15.58 2.62
N ALA A 65 -10.68 -15.73 3.65
CA ALA A 65 -9.73 -14.71 4.09
C ALA A 65 -8.46 -15.31 4.68
N VAL A 66 -7.40 -14.49 4.73
CA VAL A 66 -6.18 -14.77 5.52
C VAL A 66 -5.96 -13.61 6.48
N PHE A 67 -5.71 -13.95 7.74
CA PHE A 67 -5.42 -13.01 8.82
C PHE A 67 -4.00 -13.23 9.31
N LEU A 68 -3.23 -12.17 9.49
CA LEU A 68 -1.93 -12.23 10.13
C LEU A 68 -1.82 -11.08 11.15
N ILE A 69 -1.49 -11.44 12.40
CA ILE A 69 -1.31 -10.50 13.50
C ILE A 69 0.03 -10.77 14.14
N ALA A 70 0.89 -9.75 14.15
CA ALA A 70 2.20 -9.79 14.79
C ALA A 70 2.29 -8.72 15.88
N ARG A 71 2.89 -9.05 17.01
CA ARG A 71 3.17 -8.12 18.10
C ARG A 71 4.56 -8.37 18.68
N ASN A 72 5.26 -7.29 19.03
CA ASN A 72 6.63 -7.35 19.55
C ASN A 72 7.58 -8.15 18.62
N GLY A 73 7.41 -8.00 17.29
CA GLY A 73 8.21 -8.67 16.28
C GLY A 73 7.95 -10.19 16.16
N LYS A 74 6.83 -10.70 16.68
CA LYS A 74 6.47 -12.12 16.60
C LYS A 74 5.06 -12.31 16.06
N ILE A 75 4.87 -13.28 15.16
CA ILE A 75 3.56 -13.67 14.67
C ILE A 75 2.80 -14.36 15.82
N ALA A 76 1.72 -13.74 16.28
CA ALA A 76 0.83 -14.28 17.30
C ALA A 76 -0.36 -15.03 16.71
N TYR A 77 -0.77 -14.69 15.48
CA TYR A 77 -1.91 -15.30 14.82
C TYR A 77 -1.70 -15.31 13.29
N LEU A 78 -1.89 -16.46 12.68
CA LEU A 78 -1.90 -16.65 11.24
C LEU A 78 -2.92 -17.72 10.91
N GLU A 79 -4.01 -17.33 10.28
CA GLU A 79 -5.16 -18.19 10.01
C GLU A 79 -5.67 -17.95 8.59
N ALA A 80 -6.12 -19.02 7.94
CA ALA A 80 -6.77 -19.00 6.63
C ALA A 80 -8.12 -19.70 6.74
N ILE A 81 -9.18 -19.08 6.22
CA ILE A 81 -10.54 -19.63 6.26
C ILE A 81 -11.19 -19.59 4.89
N GLY A 82 -12.15 -20.48 4.67
CA GLY A 82 -12.92 -20.53 3.43
C GLY A 82 -12.13 -21.03 2.22
N PHE A 83 -12.34 -20.39 1.08
CA PHE A 83 -11.85 -20.85 -0.21
C PHE A 83 -10.98 -19.80 -0.89
N ARG A 84 -9.86 -20.23 -1.48
CA ARG A 84 -9.05 -19.46 -2.41
C ARG A 84 -9.73 -19.33 -3.79
N ASP A 85 -10.40 -20.39 -4.22
CA ASP A 85 -11.32 -20.41 -5.37
C ASP A 85 -12.61 -21.14 -4.93
N ARG A 86 -13.64 -20.35 -4.63
CA ARG A 86 -14.89 -20.90 -4.10
C ARG A 86 -15.63 -21.76 -5.15
N ASP A 87 -15.58 -21.34 -6.41
CA ASP A 87 -16.32 -22.05 -7.49
C ASP A 87 -15.72 -23.43 -7.74
N LYS A 88 -14.40 -23.56 -7.60
CA LYS A 88 -13.68 -24.83 -7.70
C LYS A 88 -13.54 -25.55 -6.34
N LYS A 89 -14.08 -24.98 -5.25
CA LYS A 89 -13.95 -25.49 -3.88
C LYS A 89 -12.51 -25.73 -3.43
N ILE A 90 -11.57 -24.88 -3.90
CA ILE A 90 -10.17 -24.95 -3.48
C ILE A 90 -10.03 -24.23 -2.14
N PRO A 91 -9.60 -24.91 -1.05
CA PRO A 91 -9.46 -24.29 0.25
C PRO A 91 -8.48 -23.10 0.23
N MET A 92 -8.72 -22.11 1.09
CA MET A 92 -7.79 -21.01 1.32
C MET A 92 -6.52 -21.54 1.99
N SER A 93 -5.38 -20.97 1.64
CA SER A 93 -4.09 -21.25 2.27
C SER A 93 -3.46 -19.97 2.78
N THR A 94 -2.64 -20.07 3.83
CA THR A 94 -1.98 -18.89 4.45
C THR A 94 -0.97 -18.21 3.55
N ASP A 95 -0.55 -18.87 2.48
CA ASP A 95 0.36 -18.38 1.44
C ASP A 95 -0.35 -17.92 0.17
N ALA A 96 -1.68 -17.81 0.19
CA ALA A 96 -2.45 -17.33 -0.96
C ALA A 96 -2.05 -15.90 -1.34
N ILE A 97 -2.02 -15.65 -2.66
CA ILE A 97 -1.60 -14.36 -3.24
C ILE A 97 -2.85 -13.54 -3.57
N PHE A 98 -2.91 -12.33 -3.06
CA PHE A 98 -4.05 -11.42 -3.21
C PHE A 98 -3.68 -10.19 -4.03
N GLN A 99 -4.63 -9.64 -4.77
CA GLN A 99 -4.49 -8.30 -5.32
C GLN A 99 -4.73 -7.29 -4.19
N ILE A 100 -3.70 -6.53 -3.88
CA ILE A 100 -3.71 -5.64 -2.71
C ILE A 100 -4.27 -4.25 -3.01
N ALA A 101 -4.63 -3.98 -4.27
CA ALA A 101 -5.20 -2.70 -4.70
C ALA A 101 -4.44 -1.51 -4.05
N SER A 102 -5.16 -0.61 -3.38
CA SER A 102 -4.56 0.61 -2.81
C SER A 102 -3.52 0.38 -1.70
N MET A 103 -3.38 -0.84 -1.18
CA MET A 103 -2.23 -1.19 -0.34
C MET A 103 -0.89 -1.20 -1.14
N THR A 104 -0.92 -1.01 -2.45
CA THR A 104 0.24 -0.69 -3.30
C THR A 104 0.85 0.68 -2.95
N LYS A 105 0.01 1.66 -2.57
CA LYS A 105 0.44 3.05 -2.33
C LYS A 105 1.58 3.19 -1.33
N PRO A 106 1.57 2.50 -0.18
CA PRO A 106 2.71 2.50 0.74
C PRO A 106 4.04 2.12 0.11
N PHE A 107 4.05 1.12 -0.79
CA PHE A 107 5.28 0.74 -1.50
C PHE A 107 5.79 1.86 -2.42
N THR A 108 4.89 2.49 -3.17
CA THR A 108 5.25 3.62 -4.03
C THR A 108 5.68 4.84 -3.23
N SER A 109 5.04 5.08 -2.07
CA SER A 109 5.43 6.17 -1.16
C SER A 109 6.82 5.92 -0.55
N VAL A 110 7.10 4.70 -0.09
CA VAL A 110 8.44 4.31 0.40
C VAL A 110 9.48 4.46 -0.72
N ALA A 111 9.18 4.00 -1.95
CA ALA A 111 10.06 4.18 -3.10
C ALA A 111 10.37 5.67 -3.38
N THR A 112 9.35 6.53 -3.31
CA THR A 112 9.53 7.98 -3.45
C THR A 112 10.39 8.55 -2.33
N MET A 113 10.13 8.16 -1.07
CA MET A 113 10.87 8.65 0.09
C MET A 113 12.32 8.15 0.15
N MET A 114 12.62 6.98 -0.40
CA MET A 114 14.01 6.54 -0.62
C MET A 114 14.76 7.50 -1.55
N LEU A 115 14.12 7.95 -2.63
CA LEU A 115 14.71 8.94 -3.54
C LEU A 115 14.83 10.33 -2.91
N VAL A 116 13.91 10.70 -2.00
CA VAL A 116 14.00 11.93 -1.19
C VAL A 116 15.20 11.84 -0.26
N GLU A 117 15.37 10.74 0.46
CA GLU A 117 16.49 10.53 1.39
C GLU A 117 17.84 10.48 0.67
N GLU A 118 17.87 10.01 -0.58
CA GLU A 118 19.03 10.04 -1.46
C GLU A 118 19.31 11.45 -2.05
N GLY A 119 18.49 12.46 -1.76
CA GLY A 119 18.63 13.82 -2.27
C GLY A 119 18.34 13.98 -3.77
N LYS A 120 17.67 13.01 -4.38
CA LYS A 120 17.30 13.02 -5.82
C LYS A 120 15.98 13.72 -6.09
N ILE A 121 15.11 13.83 -5.08
CA ILE A 121 13.80 14.48 -5.09
C ILE A 121 13.66 15.32 -3.84
N GLN A 122 13.00 16.48 -3.93
CA GLN A 122 12.57 17.24 -2.76
C GLN A 122 11.04 17.34 -2.71
N LEU A 123 10.48 17.28 -1.51
CA LEU A 123 9.03 17.24 -1.31
C LEU A 123 8.30 18.49 -1.79
N ASN A 124 8.95 19.65 -1.72
CA ASN A 124 8.41 20.95 -2.13
C ASN A 124 8.64 21.25 -3.62
N GLU A 125 9.35 20.40 -4.35
CA GLU A 125 9.58 20.62 -5.78
C GLU A 125 8.29 20.38 -6.60
N PRO A 126 8.04 21.24 -7.61
CA PRO A 126 6.96 21.05 -8.54
C PRO A 126 7.22 19.81 -9.39
N ILE A 127 6.18 19.01 -9.61
CA ILE A 127 6.31 17.77 -10.38
C ILE A 127 6.72 18.00 -11.83
N SER A 128 6.51 19.20 -12.36
CA SER A 128 6.92 19.55 -13.73
C SER A 128 8.43 19.53 -13.95
N LEU A 129 9.25 19.52 -12.89
CA LEU A 129 10.69 19.27 -12.98
C LEU A 129 11.01 17.86 -13.46
N TYR A 130 10.17 16.88 -13.12
CA TYR A 130 10.33 15.46 -13.46
C TYR A 130 9.43 15.03 -14.61
N LEU A 131 8.23 15.63 -14.68
CA LEU A 131 7.17 15.36 -15.64
C LEU A 131 6.74 16.67 -16.31
N PRO A 132 7.50 17.18 -17.32
CA PRO A 132 7.25 18.48 -17.94
C PRO A 132 5.86 18.67 -18.52
N GLU A 133 5.17 17.57 -18.84
CA GLU A 133 3.80 17.56 -19.35
C GLU A 133 2.76 18.09 -18.36
N PHE A 134 3.09 18.18 -17.07
CA PHE A 134 2.23 18.80 -16.04
C PHE A 134 2.45 20.31 -15.90
N LYS A 135 3.38 20.90 -16.65
CA LYS A 135 3.57 22.35 -16.61
C LYS A 135 2.35 23.08 -17.14
N GLY A 136 1.82 24.00 -16.33
CA GLY A 136 0.67 24.83 -16.75
C GLY A 136 -0.67 24.08 -16.82
N VAL A 137 -0.81 22.93 -16.17
CA VAL A 137 -2.10 22.23 -16.05
C VAL A 137 -3.12 23.15 -15.40
N GLN A 138 -4.32 23.18 -15.98
CA GLN A 138 -5.41 24.07 -15.58
C GLN A 138 -6.32 23.39 -14.55
N VAL A 139 -7.04 24.20 -13.79
CA VAL A 139 -8.04 23.75 -12.81
C VAL A 139 -9.43 23.94 -13.39
N GLY A 140 -10.28 22.92 -13.27
CA GLY A 140 -11.68 23.00 -13.64
C GLY A 140 -12.49 23.79 -12.62
N VAL A 141 -13.26 24.74 -13.11
CA VAL A 141 -14.18 25.56 -12.29
C VAL A 141 -15.59 25.36 -12.82
N GLU A 142 -16.44 24.75 -12.00
CA GLU A 142 -17.84 24.57 -12.32
C GLU A 142 -18.65 25.81 -11.96
N LYS A 143 -19.45 26.29 -12.88
CA LYS A 143 -20.36 27.44 -12.72
C LYS A 143 -21.73 27.08 -13.25
N THR A 144 -22.78 27.65 -12.65
CA THR A 144 -24.10 27.56 -13.23
C THR A 144 -24.19 28.56 -14.38
N ASN A 145 -24.48 28.09 -15.58
CA ASN A 145 -24.75 28.95 -16.72
C ASN A 145 -26.06 29.72 -16.47
N THR A 146 -25.97 31.05 -16.40
CA THR A 146 -27.11 31.91 -16.03
C THR A 146 -28.24 31.94 -17.08
N GLY A 147 -27.94 31.56 -18.32
CA GLY A 147 -28.90 31.50 -19.41
C GLY A 147 -29.65 30.17 -19.50
N THR A 148 -29.02 29.07 -19.15
CA THR A 148 -29.59 27.71 -19.29
C THR A 148 -29.89 27.03 -17.96
N GLY A 149 -29.35 27.54 -16.85
CA GLY A 149 -29.46 26.91 -15.53
C GLY A 149 -28.59 25.63 -15.37
N ASN A 150 -27.87 25.21 -16.41
CA ASN A 150 -27.06 24.00 -16.40
C ASN A 150 -25.65 24.26 -15.86
N PRO A 151 -25.00 23.28 -15.22
CA PRO A 151 -23.58 23.39 -14.85
C PRO A 151 -22.71 23.46 -16.12
N GLU A 152 -21.72 24.32 -16.10
CA GLU A 152 -20.73 24.52 -17.16
C GLU A 152 -19.33 24.46 -16.57
N LEU A 153 -18.42 23.77 -17.26
CA LEU A 153 -17.02 23.68 -16.88
C LEU A 153 -16.21 24.75 -17.61
N THR A 154 -15.59 25.63 -16.84
CA THR A 154 -14.58 26.57 -17.32
C THR A 154 -13.21 26.16 -16.79
N LEU A 155 -12.15 26.56 -17.47
CA LEU A 155 -10.78 26.26 -17.06
C LEU A 155 -10.09 27.54 -16.55
N GLY A 156 -9.42 27.44 -15.43
CA GLY A 156 -8.65 28.52 -14.83
C GLY A 156 -7.19 28.11 -14.60
N ALA A 157 -6.32 29.07 -14.42
CA ALA A 157 -4.93 28.79 -14.06
C ALA A 157 -4.84 28.16 -12.65
N ALA A 158 -3.92 27.23 -12.48
CA ALA A 158 -3.51 26.80 -11.14
C ALA A 158 -2.79 27.96 -10.43
N GLN A 159 -3.08 28.17 -9.15
CA GLN A 159 -2.42 29.20 -8.34
C GLN A 159 -0.95 28.89 -8.09
N ARG A 160 -0.61 27.61 -8.03
CA ARG A 160 0.74 27.06 -8.01
C ARG A 160 0.79 25.68 -8.69
N GLU A 161 1.96 25.23 -9.02
CA GLU A 161 2.13 23.85 -9.47
C GLU A 161 1.96 22.88 -8.28
N MET A 162 1.49 21.66 -8.58
CA MET A 162 1.45 20.58 -7.59
C MET A 162 2.88 20.08 -7.30
N THR A 163 3.13 19.71 -6.05
CA THR A 163 4.43 19.24 -5.58
C THR A 163 4.45 17.73 -5.34
N ILE A 164 5.63 17.16 -5.12
CA ILE A 164 5.80 15.78 -4.69
C ILE A 164 5.02 15.51 -3.40
N GLN A 165 5.07 16.43 -2.42
CA GLN A 165 4.29 16.31 -1.18
C GLN A 165 2.78 16.29 -1.44
N ASP A 166 2.28 17.14 -2.35
CA ASP A 166 0.87 17.15 -2.69
C ASP A 166 0.40 15.81 -3.29
N LEU A 167 1.26 15.15 -4.10
CA LEU A 167 0.97 13.81 -4.60
C LEU A 167 0.92 12.77 -3.49
N LEU A 168 1.91 12.78 -2.58
CA LEU A 168 2.02 11.82 -1.46
C LEU A 168 0.83 11.89 -0.50
N ARG A 169 0.26 13.09 -0.28
CA ARG A 169 -0.83 13.33 0.66
C ARG A 169 -2.20 13.58 0.00
N HIS A 170 -2.33 13.34 -1.32
CA HIS A 170 -3.58 13.53 -2.07
C HIS A 170 -4.17 14.95 -2.06
N THR A 171 -3.33 15.98 -2.07
CA THR A 171 -3.72 17.39 -2.20
C THR A 171 -3.29 18.01 -3.53
N SER A 172 -2.96 17.19 -4.53
CA SER A 172 -2.44 17.63 -5.84
C SER A 172 -3.47 18.31 -6.73
N GLY A 173 -4.76 18.14 -6.43
CA GLY A 173 -5.86 18.53 -7.31
C GLY A 173 -6.25 17.47 -8.35
N LEU A 174 -5.45 16.40 -8.51
CA LEU A 174 -5.86 15.23 -9.28
C LEU A 174 -7.02 14.51 -8.60
N THR A 175 -7.79 13.71 -9.35
CA THR A 175 -8.95 12.98 -8.82
C THR A 175 -9.04 11.56 -9.41
N TYR A 176 -10.00 10.78 -8.91
CA TYR A 176 -10.54 9.58 -9.58
C TYR A 176 -11.88 9.90 -10.19
N GLY A 177 -12.08 9.63 -11.49
CA GLY A 177 -13.32 9.92 -12.19
C GLY A 177 -14.54 9.17 -11.65
N PHE A 178 -14.34 7.97 -11.10
CA PHE A 178 -15.42 7.12 -10.59
C PHE A 178 -15.90 7.48 -9.16
N PHE A 179 -15.23 8.38 -8.47
CA PHE A 179 -15.63 8.87 -7.15
C PHE A 179 -16.36 10.21 -7.27
N GLY A 180 -17.59 10.20 -7.76
CA GLY A 180 -18.44 11.38 -7.82
C GLY A 180 -18.93 11.73 -9.23
N LYS A 181 -19.58 12.89 -9.35
CA LYS A 181 -20.32 13.29 -10.57
C LYS A 181 -19.93 14.67 -11.10
N SER A 182 -18.89 15.31 -10.55
CA SER A 182 -18.47 16.63 -11.02
C SER A 182 -18.09 16.59 -12.52
N LEU A 183 -18.19 17.72 -13.20
CA LEU A 183 -17.87 17.80 -14.64
C LEU A 183 -16.39 17.45 -14.91
N VAL A 184 -15.48 17.77 -13.97
CA VAL A 184 -14.07 17.33 -14.05
C VAL A 184 -13.99 15.80 -13.99
N LYS A 185 -14.67 15.16 -13.03
CA LYS A 185 -14.66 13.69 -12.91
C LYS A 185 -15.27 13.00 -14.14
N GLN A 186 -16.29 13.60 -14.74
CA GLN A 186 -16.81 13.13 -16.03
C GLN A 186 -15.73 13.15 -17.13
N LYS A 187 -14.92 14.22 -17.20
CA LYS A 187 -13.78 14.28 -18.15
C LYS A 187 -12.76 13.16 -17.92
N TYR A 188 -12.47 12.80 -16.67
CA TYR A 188 -11.58 11.66 -16.35
C TYR A 188 -12.18 10.34 -16.83
N ASN A 189 -13.49 10.13 -16.66
CA ASN A 189 -14.19 8.93 -17.15
C ASN A 189 -14.22 8.87 -18.67
N GLU A 190 -14.59 9.97 -19.35
CA GLU A 190 -14.59 10.09 -20.81
C GLU A 190 -13.22 9.83 -21.42
N ALA A 191 -12.18 10.28 -20.73
CA ALA A 191 -10.80 10.06 -21.17
C ALA A 191 -10.35 8.59 -21.06
N ASN A 192 -11.07 7.72 -20.37
CA ASN A 192 -10.69 6.33 -20.15
C ASN A 192 -9.20 6.19 -19.75
N VAL A 193 -8.84 6.82 -18.61
CA VAL A 193 -7.44 6.83 -18.15
C VAL A 193 -6.96 5.47 -17.68
N PHE A 194 -7.89 4.58 -17.25
CA PHE A 194 -7.62 3.23 -16.72
C PHE A 194 -7.49 2.14 -17.80
N ASP A 195 -6.89 2.44 -18.93
CA ASP A 195 -6.64 1.43 -19.96
C ASP A 195 -5.42 0.57 -19.57
N PRO A 196 -5.58 -0.74 -19.31
CA PRO A 196 -4.50 -1.61 -18.85
C PRO A 196 -3.40 -1.85 -19.91
N ASN A 197 -3.66 -1.48 -21.17
CA ASN A 197 -2.69 -1.66 -22.25
C ASN A 197 -1.68 -0.51 -22.34
N ARG A 198 -1.90 0.60 -21.61
CA ARG A 198 -0.96 1.73 -21.59
C ARG A 198 0.20 1.45 -20.65
N THR A 199 1.34 2.02 -20.97
CA THR A 199 2.44 2.18 -20.03
C THR A 199 2.13 3.27 -19.01
N LEU A 200 2.88 3.32 -17.90
CA LEU A 200 2.73 4.38 -16.91
C LEU A 200 3.06 5.77 -17.48
N ALA A 201 4.01 5.85 -18.43
CA ALA A 201 4.32 7.09 -19.16
C ALA A 201 3.14 7.58 -20.00
N GLU A 202 2.52 6.70 -20.79
CA GLU A 202 1.35 7.04 -21.60
C GLU A 202 0.13 7.41 -20.75
N PHE A 203 -0.05 6.75 -19.60
CA PHE A 203 -1.07 7.10 -18.62
C PHE A 203 -0.87 8.55 -18.14
N VAL A 204 0.34 8.90 -17.69
CA VAL A 204 0.67 10.24 -17.19
C VAL A 204 0.52 11.30 -18.28
N THR A 205 1.01 11.04 -19.50
CA THR A 205 0.82 11.94 -20.65
C THR A 205 -0.66 12.19 -20.96
N LYS A 206 -1.52 11.19 -20.79
CA LYS A 206 -2.96 11.36 -20.97
C LYS A 206 -3.59 12.13 -19.82
N LEU A 207 -3.20 11.82 -18.59
CA LEU A 207 -3.70 12.46 -17.38
C LEU A 207 -3.37 13.96 -17.35
N SER A 208 -2.18 14.35 -17.80
CA SER A 208 -1.73 15.76 -17.82
C SER A 208 -2.56 16.68 -18.75
N LYS A 209 -3.36 16.11 -19.65
CA LYS A 209 -4.28 16.85 -20.53
C LYS A 209 -5.64 17.12 -19.89
N LEU A 210 -5.89 16.58 -18.72
CA LEU A 210 -7.15 16.74 -17.99
C LEU A 210 -7.00 17.85 -16.96
N PRO A 211 -8.09 18.62 -16.68
CA PRO A 211 -8.05 19.63 -15.65
C PRO A 211 -7.94 19.02 -14.25
N LEU A 212 -7.28 19.73 -13.35
CA LEU A 212 -7.34 19.42 -11.93
C LEU A 212 -8.76 19.68 -11.39
N ALA A 213 -9.22 18.88 -10.46
CA ALA A 213 -10.50 19.07 -9.78
C ALA A 213 -10.46 20.21 -8.76
N PHE A 214 -9.28 20.47 -8.19
CA PHE A 214 -9.08 21.47 -7.14
C PHE A 214 -7.73 22.18 -7.32
N GLN A 215 -7.58 23.35 -6.71
CA GLN A 215 -6.30 24.03 -6.61
C GLN A 215 -5.30 23.17 -5.80
N PRO A 216 -4.07 22.98 -6.27
CA PRO A 216 -3.07 22.23 -5.54
C PRO A 216 -2.85 22.75 -4.11
N GLY A 217 -2.90 21.85 -3.14
CA GLY A 217 -2.73 22.14 -1.72
C GLY A 217 -3.96 22.62 -0.96
N THR A 218 -5.13 22.75 -1.62
CA THR A 218 -6.33 23.31 -0.96
C THR A 218 -7.36 22.26 -0.54
N THR A 219 -7.37 21.11 -1.19
CA THR A 219 -8.40 20.09 -0.98
C THR A 219 -7.78 18.71 -0.96
N TRP A 220 -8.12 17.93 0.06
CA TRP A 220 -7.83 16.51 0.06
C TRP A 220 -8.87 15.78 -0.83
N ASP A 221 -8.39 15.14 -1.88
CA ASP A 221 -9.21 14.33 -2.79
C ASP A 221 -8.43 13.06 -3.16
N TYR A 222 -8.93 11.90 -2.74
CA TYR A 222 -8.30 10.63 -3.03
C TYR A 222 -8.21 10.40 -4.54
N SER A 223 -7.01 10.17 -5.06
CA SER A 223 -6.74 10.38 -6.48
C SER A 223 -5.67 9.45 -7.07
N MET A 224 -5.44 9.62 -8.37
CA MET A 224 -4.35 8.98 -9.13
C MET A 224 -2.96 9.55 -8.81
N SER A 225 -2.81 10.35 -7.76
CA SER A 225 -1.54 10.97 -7.36
C SER A 225 -0.41 9.96 -7.20
N THR A 226 -0.69 8.79 -6.62
CA THR A 226 0.34 7.79 -6.40
C THR A 226 0.75 7.04 -7.69
N ASP A 227 -0.12 6.99 -8.70
CA ASP A 227 0.27 6.54 -10.04
C ASP A 227 1.25 7.52 -10.69
N VAL A 228 1.03 8.82 -10.51
CA VAL A 228 1.95 9.87 -10.96
C VAL A 228 3.28 9.78 -10.22
N LEU A 229 3.27 9.54 -8.90
CA LEU A 229 4.50 9.27 -8.13
C LEU A 229 5.25 8.06 -8.67
N GLY A 230 4.56 6.99 -9.04
CA GLY A 230 5.19 5.84 -9.69
C GLY A 230 5.98 6.24 -10.93
N ARG A 231 5.42 7.15 -11.76
CA ARG A 231 6.14 7.68 -12.92
C ARG A 231 7.32 8.58 -12.53
N VAL A 232 7.21 9.38 -11.48
CA VAL A 232 8.34 10.15 -10.95
C VAL A 232 9.47 9.20 -10.54
N VAL A 233 9.16 8.11 -9.84
CA VAL A 233 10.16 7.09 -9.47
C VAL A 233 10.84 6.53 -10.72
N GLU A 234 10.10 6.18 -11.79
CA GLU A 234 10.69 5.69 -13.04
C GLU A 234 11.63 6.70 -13.69
N VAL A 235 11.22 7.97 -13.76
CA VAL A 235 12.01 9.02 -14.42
C VAL A 235 13.30 9.30 -13.65
N VAL A 236 13.22 9.37 -12.33
CA VAL A 236 14.36 9.72 -11.48
C VAL A 236 15.34 8.56 -11.32
N SER A 237 14.86 7.33 -11.25
CA SER A 237 15.70 6.15 -11.11
C SER A 237 16.25 5.62 -12.43
N GLY A 238 15.56 5.86 -13.55
CA GLY A 238 15.84 5.23 -14.82
C GLY A 238 15.36 3.78 -14.95
N GLU A 239 14.65 3.27 -13.93
CA GLU A 239 14.12 1.91 -13.86
C GLU A 239 12.59 1.91 -14.00
N THR A 240 11.99 0.82 -14.47
CA THR A 240 10.53 0.68 -14.40
C THR A 240 10.09 0.50 -12.94
N LEU A 241 8.86 0.90 -12.61
CA LEU A 241 8.38 0.88 -11.22
C LEU A 241 8.44 -0.52 -10.59
N ASP A 242 8.16 -1.57 -11.36
CA ASP A 242 8.26 -2.96 -10.89
C ASP A 242 9.72 -3.38 -10.63
N GLN A 243 10.66 -2.92 -11.44
CA GLN A 243 12.09 -3.16 -11.21
C GLN A 243 12.58 -2.43 -9.96
N PHE A 244 12.27 -1.14 -9.83
CA PHE A 244 12.67 -0.36 -8.64
C PHE A 244 12.13 -0.98 -7.35
N ILE A 245 10.81 -1.21 -7.27
CA ILE A 245 10.20 -1.82 -6.07
C ILE A 245 10.73 -3.24 -5.86
N GLY A 246 10.90 -4.01 -6.92
CA GLY A 246 11.42 -5.37 -6.88
C GLY A 246 12.83 -5.46 -6.29
N GLU A 247 13.76 -4.71 -6.84
CA GLU A 247 15.18 -4.77 -6.44
C GLU A 247 15.48 -3.99 -5.16
N ARG A 248 14.79 -2.85 -4.93
CA ARG A 248 15.11 -1.94 -3.84
C ARG A 248 14.27 -2.15 -2.57
N ILE A 249 13.09 -2.79 -2.67
CA ILE A 249 12.20 -3.01 -1.52
C ILE A 249 11.91 -4.50 -1.34
N ALA A 250 11.36 -5.17 -2.37
CA ALA A 250 10.87 -6.53 -2.20
C ALA A 250 12.01 -7.54 -1.96
N LYS A 251 13.05 -7.50 -2.77
CA LYS A 251 14.20 -8.43 -2.66
C LYS A 251 14.98 -8.25 -1.35
N PRO A 252 15.37 -7.02 -0.93
CA PRO A 252 16.06 -6.83 0.34
C PRO A 252 15.24 -7.28 1.56
N LEU A 253 13.94 -7.05 1.55
CA LEU A 253 13.05 -7.51 2.62
C LEU A 253 12.61 -8.97 2.48
N GLY A 254 13.02 -9.69 1.41
CA GLY A 254 12.64 -11.08 1.16
C GLY A 254 11.13 -11.27 0.88
N LEU A 255 10.48 -10.31 0.19
CA LEU A 255 9.07 -10.37 -0.19
C LEU A 255 8.94 -11.16 -1.50
N ALA A 256 8.91 -12.48 -1.40
CA ALA A 256 9.04 -13.38 -2.55
C ALA A 256 7.80 -13.41 -3.48
N ASP A 257 6.64 -12.97 -2.95
CA ASP A 257 5.34 -13.04 -3.60
C ASP A 257 4.69 -11.64 -3.78
N THR A 258 5.50 -10.58 -3.62
CA THR A 258 5.05 -9.19 -3.76
C THR A 258 5.58 -8.59 -5.07
N GLY A 259 4.70 -8.02 -5.87
CA GLY A 259 5.04 -7.41 -7.16
C GLY A 259 3.81 -7.01 -7.96
N PHE A 260 4.00 -6.68 -9.25
CA PHE A 260 2.90 -6.25 -10.12
C PHE A 260 2.21 -7.41 -10.86
N TYR A 261 2.74 -8.60 -10.76
CA TYR A 261 2.18 -9.83 -11.33
C TYR A 261 2.68 -11.05 -10.55
N VAL A 262 1.99 -12.16 -10.72
CA VAL A 262 2.32 -13.43 -10.09
C VAL A 262 3.23 -14.24 -11.02
N LYS A 263 4.32 -14.78 -10.48
CA LYS A 263 5.23 -15.65 -11.25
C LYS A 263 4.51 -16.89 -11.75
N PRO A 264 4.85 -17.43 -12.94
CA PRO A 264 4.14 -18.55 -13.55
C PRO A 264 4.04 -19.81 -12.68
N ASP A 265 5.06 -20.08 -11.88
CA ASP A 265 5.12 -21.22 -10.94
C ASP A 265 4.26 -21.03 -9.68
N LYS A 266 3.62 -19.87 -9.51
CA LYS A 266 2.84 -19.50 -8.31
C LYS A 266 1.39 -19.12 -8.62
N VAL A 267 0.96 -19.19 -9.88
CA VAL A 267 -0.40 -18.76 -10.30
C VAL A 267 -1.52 -19.56 -9.61
N ASP A 268 -1.24 -20.78 -9.23
CA ASP A 268 -2.19 -21.63 -8.49
C ASP A 268 -2.46 -21.10 -7.06
N ARG A 269 -1.66 -20.17 -6.55
CA ARG A 269 -1.84 -19.57 -5.23
C ARG A 269 -2.69 -18.29 -5.25
N ILE A 270 -3.15 -17.84 -6.43
CA ILE A 270 -3.98 -16.64 -6.55
C ILE A 270 -5.33 -16.86 -5.85
N ALA A 271 -5.70 -15.93 -4.98
CA ALA A 271 -7.03 -15.86 -4.39
C ALA A 271 -8.00 -15.26 -5.42
N GLU A 272 -8.92 -16.07 -5.90
CA GLU A 272 -9.90 -15.68 -6.90
C GLU A 272 -11.09 -14.97 -6.25
N PRO A 273 -11.59 -13.85 -6.83
CA PRO A 273 -12.83 -13.25 -6.38
C PRO A 273 -14.01 -14.18 -6.70
N GLN A 274 -14.92 -14.35 -5.77
CA GLN A 274 -16.14 -15.11 -6.03
C GLN A 274 -17.10 -14.35 -6.94
N ILE A 275 -18.06 -15.07 -7.53
CA ILE A 275 -19.21 -14.47 -8.18
C ILE A 275 -20.02 -13.74 -7.10
N ASP A 276 -20.31 -12.46 -7.31
CA ASP A 276 -21.18 -11.69 -6.44
C ASP A 276 -22.61 -12.26 -6.50
N PRO A 277 -23.17 -12.74 -5.38
CA PRO A 277 -24.51 -13.33 -5.36
C PRO A 277 -25.61 -12.36 -5.79
N ALA A 278 -25.41 -11.06 -5.57
CA ALA A 278 -26.40 -10.03 -5.90
C ALA A 278 -26.45 -9.71 -7.40
N THR A 279 -25.31 -9.78 -8.09
CA THR A 279 -25.20 -9.39 -9.51
C THR A 279 -24.96 -10.57 -10.46
N GLY A 280 -24.61 -11.73 -9.95
CA GLY A 280 -24.24 -12.93 -10.73
C GLY A 280 -22.93 -12.75 -11.52
N LYS A 281 -22.13 -11.72 -11.21
CA LYS A 281 -20.88 -11.40 -11.93
C LYS A 281 -19.68 -11.43 -10.99
N ARG A 282 -18.51 -11.76 -11.52
CA ARG A 282 -17.26 -11.55 -10.79
C ARG A 282 -16.94 -10.06 -10.77
N PRO A 283 -16.38 -9.55 -9.66
CA PRO A 283 -15.80 -8.20 -9.63
C PRO A 283 -14.76 -8.05 -10.75
N PRO A 284 -14.66 -6.87 -11.38
CA PRO A 284 -13.73 -6.61 -12.49
C PRO A 284 -12.28 -6.43 -11.97
N ILE A 285 -11.76 -7.44 -11.30
CA ILE A 285 -10.39 -7.46 -10.79
C ILE A 285 -9.45 -7.84 -11.95
N ALA A 286 -8.38 -7.07 -12.15
CA ALA A 286 -7.44 -7.30 -13.23
C ALA A 286 -6.74 -8.66 -13.10
N ASP A 287 -6.52 -9.36 -14.21
CA ASP A 287 -5.71 -10.59 -14.21
C ASP A 287 -4.23 -10.23 -14.01
N ARG A 288 -3.61 -10.78 -12.97
CA ARG A 288 -2.21 -10.58 -12.61
C ARG A 288 -1.31 -11.78 -12.91
N ARG A 289 -1.76 -12.73 -13.71
CA ARG A 289 -0.94 -13.87 -14.16
C ARG A 289 0.15 -13.46 -15.14
N ASN A 290 -0.02 -12.32 -15.79
CA ASN A 290 0.96 -11.75 -16.71
C ASN A 290 1.38 -10.36 -16.25
N ARG A 291 2.63 -9.97 -16.60
CA ARG A 291 3.12 -8.62 -16.35
C ARG A 291 2.26 -7.60 -17.11
N PRO A 292 1.60 -6.66 -16.42
CA PRO A 292 0.80 -5.64 -17.09
C PRO A 292 1.70 -4.58 -17.74
N ASN A 293 1.19 -3.90 -18.76
CA ASN A 293 1.86 -2.72 -19.29
C ASN A 293 1.74 -1.54 -18.29
N TRP A 294 0.58 -1.38 -17.69
CA TRP A 294 0.36 -0.35 -16.69
C TRP A 294 0.78 -0.82 -15.29
N LEU A 295 1.92 -0.32 -14.86
CA LEU A 295 2.46 -0.56 -13.51
C LEU A 295 1.87 0.45 -12.52
N SER A 296 0.58 0.30 -12.20
CA SER A 296 -0.13 1.25 -11.33
C SER A 296 0.51 1.35 -9.95
N GLY A 297 1.16 2.47 -9.66
CA GLY A 297 1.69 2.78 -8.33
C GLY A 297 0.61 3.00 -7.29
N GLY A 298 -0.62 3.28 -7.74
CA GLY A 298 -1.79 3.48 -6.90
C GLY A 298 -2.56 2.21 -6.56
N GLY A 299 -2.35 1.07 -7.27
CA GLY A 299 -3.22 -0.09 -7.04
C GLY A 299 -2.85 -1.37 -7.77
N GLY A 300 -1.65 -1.47 -8.36
CA GLY A 300 -1.30 -2.51 -9.32
C GLY A 300 -0.67 -3.79 -8.74
N MET A 301 -0.36 -3.84 -7.45
CA MET A 301 0.43 -4.93 -6.90
C MET A 301 -0.40 -6.10 -6.37
N VAL A 302 0.28 -7.22 -6.24
CA VAL A 302 -0.13 -8.43 -5.51
C VAL A 302 0.80 -8.66 -4.34
N SER A 303 0.33 -9.36 -3.30
CA SER A 303 1.13 -9.75 -2.15
C SER A 303 0.48 -10.91 -1.38
N THR A 304 1.19 -11.45 -0.40
CA THR A 304 0.69 -12.36 0.64
C THR A 304 0.64 -11.66 2.00
N ALA A 305 -0.09 -12.23 2.95
CA ALA A 305 -0.10 -11.73 4.32
C ALA A 305 1.30 -11.74 4.94
N SER A 306 2.10 -12.77 4.66
CA SER A 306 3.46 -12.93 5.17
C SER A 306 4.43 -11.90 4.61
N ASP A 307 4.35 -11.58 3.33
CA ASP A 307 5.18 -10.54 2.72
C ASP A 307 4.78 -9.15 3.23
N TYR A 308 3.46 -8.89 3.28
CA TYR A 308 2.98 -7.58 3.70
C TYR A 308 3.29 -7.28 5.17
N VAL A 309 3.26 -8.30 6.06
CA VAL A 309 3.66 -8.11 7.47
C VAL A 309 5.15 -7.77 7.60
N ARG A 310 6.03 -8.33 6.75
CA ARG A 310 7.47 -7.98 6.73
C ARG A 310 7.68 -6.52 6.34
N PHE A 311 7.01 -6.07 5.28
CA PHE A 311 7.01 -4.66 4.88
C PHE A 311 6.48 -3.75 6.00
N SER A 312 5.37 -4.13 6.63
CA SER A 312 4.79 -3.37 7.75
C SER A 312 5.70 -3.39 8.98
N GLN A 313 6.38 -4.52 9.26
CA GLN A 313 7.32 -4.61 10.38
C GLN A 313 8.57 -3.74 10.14
N MET A 314 9.03 -3.61 8.89
CA MET A 314 10.09 -2.66 8.53
C MET A 314 9.69 -1.23 8.90
N LEU A 315 8.46 -0.82 8.60
CA LEU A 315 7.94 0.49 9.00
C LEU A 315 7.79 0.62 10.52
N LEU A 316 7.28 -0.43 11.20
CA LEU A 316 7.16 -0.44 12.66
C LEU A 316 8.53 -0.33 13.37
N ASN A 317 9.57 -0.84 12.76
CA ASN A 317 10.95 -0.81 13.25
C ASN A 317 11.74 0.39 12.70
N ASP A 318 11.07 1.50 12.45
CA ASP A 318 11.73 2.75 12.03
C ASP A 318 12.62 2.58 10.79
N GLY A 319 12.12 1.85 9.81
CA GLY A 319 12.73 1.68 8.48
C GLY A 319 13.67 0.50 8.31
N GLU A 320 13.75 -0.42 9.29
CA GLU A 320 14.67 -1.56 9.26
C GLU A 320 13.95 -2.90 9.52
N PHE A 321 14.35 -3.95 8.79
CA PHE A 321 13.92 -5.31 9.04
C PHE A 321 15.01 -6.33 8.67
N ASP A 322 15.26 -7.31 9.55
CA ASP A 322 16.27 -8.37 9.38
C ASP A 322 17.69 -7.81 9.02
N GLY A 323 18.06 -6.68 9.62
CA GLY A 323 19.36 -6.02 9.36
C GLY A 323 19.42 -5.22 8.05
N VAL A 324 18.30 -5.12 7.33
CA VAL A 324 18.18 -4.30 6.11
C VAL A 324 17.45 -3.00 6.42
N ARG A 325 18.12 -1.88 6.25
CA ARG A 325 17.54 -0.55 6.39
C ARG A 325 17.15 0.01 5.02
N LEU A 326 15.87 0.34 4.84
CA LEU A 326 15.36 0.99 3.64
C LEU A 326 15.19 2.50 3.81
N LEU A 327 14.85 2.95 5.02
CA LEU A 327 14.64 4.35 5.37
C LEU A 327 15.26 4.65 6.74
N SER A 328 15.61 5.89 6.99
CA SER A 328 16.00 6.33 8.33
C SER A 328 14.78 6.42 9.27
N PRO A 329 14.99 6.35 10.60
CA PRO A 329 13.93 6.51 11.58
C PRO A 329 13.14 7.81 11.41
N ASP A 330 13.84 8.91 11.15
CA ASP A 330 13.22 10.23 10.97
C ASP A 330 12.32 10.28 9.74
N VAL A 331 12.69 9.62 8.64
CA VAL A 331 11.86 9.56 7.44
C VAL A 331 10.58 8.76 7.70
N VAL A 332 10.65 7.63 8.38
CA VAL A 332 9.44 6.84 8.72
C VAL A 332 8.53 7.62 9.66
N ALA A 333 9.07 8.23 10.71
CA ALA A 333 8.31 9.06 11.64
C ALA A 333 7.65 10.25 10.92
N PHE A 334 8.38 10.88 9.99
CA PHE A 334 7.86 11.95 9.16
C PHE A 334 6.73 11.47 8.26
N MET A 335 6.88 10.35 7.56
CA MET A 335 5.82 9.77 6.72
C MET A 335 4.54 9.48 7.50
N ALA A 336 4.67 8.98 8.74
CA ALA A 336 3.56 8.61 9.61
C ALA A 336 3.03 9.78 10.47
N SER A 337 3.43 11.01 10.19
CA SER A 337 2.91 12.22 10.86
C SER A 337 1.74 12.84 10.08
N ASP A 338 1.06 13.79 10.70
CA ASP A 338 0.00 14.59 10.06
C ASP A 338 0.62 15.58 9.06
N HIS A 339 0.26 15.44 7.78
CA HIS A 339 0.73 16.30 6.70
C HIS A 339 -0.36 17.20 6.11
N LEU A 340 -1.57 17.13 6.63
CA LEU A 340 -2.65 17.98 6.10
C LEU A 340 -2.65 19.34 6.80
N PRO A 341 -2.75 20.44 6.03
CA PRO A 341 -2.97 21.77 6.62
C PRO A 341 -4.23 21.79 7.50
N PRO A 342 -4.24 22.56 8.61
CA PRO A 342 -5.37 22.60 9.54
C PRO A 342 -6.71 23.02 8.90
N ASP A 343 -6.64 23.82 7.84
CA ASP A 343 -7.76 24.37 7.08
C ASP A 343 -8.05 23.66 5.77
N ILE A 344 -7.43 22.48 5.55
CA ILE A 344 -7.63 21.69 4.33
C ILE A 344 -9.13 21.38 4.12
N ALA A 345 -9.61 21.62 2.93
CA ALA A 345 -10.96 21.19 2.54
C ALA A 345 -10.97 19.69 2.15
N PHE A 346 -12.13 19.08 2.22
CA PHE A 346 -12.37 17.71 1.74
C PHE A 346 -13.27 17.76 0.52
N SER A 347 -12.94 16.97 -0.50
CA SER A 347 -13.79 16.84 -1.67
C SER A 347 -15.21 16.41 -1.26
N PRO A 348 -16.26 17.15 -1.65
CA PRO A 348 -17.65 16.80 -1.32
C PRO A 348 -18.03 15.39 -1.78
N ASP A 349 -17.55 14.98 -2.94
CA ASP A 349 -17.79 13.63 -3.46
C ASP A 349 -17.17 12.54 -2.56
N MET A 350 -15.99 12.81 -2.00
CA MET A 350 -15.34 11.89 -1.06
C MET A 350 -16.17 11.74 0.22
N LEU A 351 -16.68 12.83 0.77
CA LEU A 351 -17.54 12.80 1.94
C LEU A 351 -18.79 11.97 1.69
N GLN A 352 -19.47 12.19 0.56
CA GLN A 352 -20.70 11.45 0.23
C GLN A 352 -20.49 9.94 0.06
N ILE A 353 -19.33 9.51 -0.43
CA ILE A 353 -19.05 8.11 -0.74
C ILE A 353 -18.46 7.40 0.47
N PHE A 354 -17.52 8.01 1.16
CA PHE A 354 -16.74 7.35 2.19
C PHE A 354 -17.37 7.42 3.58
N GLU A 355 -18.09 8.49 3.93
CA GLU A 355 -18.79 8.57 5.23
C GLU A 355 -19.83 7.46 5.42
N PRO A 356 -20.73 7.17 4.47
CA PRO A 356 -21.69 6.08 4.62
C PRO A 356 -21.05 4.70 4.69
N LEU A 357 -19.83 4.54 4.14
CA LEU A 357 -19.09 3.29 4.14
C LEU A 357 -18.24 3.10 5.43
N GLY A 358 -18.27 4.09 6.34
CA GLY A 358 -17.39 4.07 7.53
C GLY A 358 -15.90 4.16 7.19
N ILE A 359 -15.57 4.47 5.94
CA ILE A 359 -14.22 4.87 5.56
C ILE A 359 -14.13 6.32 5.99
N ALA A 360 -13.36 6.59 7.04
CA ALA A 360 -13.19 7.96 7.48
C ALA A 360 -12.53 8.77 6.37
N ALA A 361 -13.36 9.39 5.58
CA ALA A 361 -12.94 10.30 4.55
C ALA A 361 -12.63 11.69 5.12
N THR A 362 -12.79 11.86 6.41
CA THR A 362 -12.50 13.13 7.06
C THR A 362 -11.38 12.95 8.07
N PRO A 363 -10.21 13.52 7.84
CA PRO A 363 -9.20 13.69 8.89
C PRO A 363 -9.74 14.37 10.15
N ARG A 364 -10.93 14.99 10.09
CA ARG A 364 -11.58 15.64 11.25
C ARG A 364 -12.20 14.67 12.25
N SER A 365 -12.31 13.38 11.92
CA SER A 365 -12.82 12.35 12.84
C SER A 365 -11.69 11.63 13.59
N GLY A 366 -10.73 12.36 14.13
CA GLY A 366 -9.61 11.81 14.89
C GLY A 366 -8.54 11.15 14.02
N GLN A 367 -8.49 11.54 12.74
CA GLN A 367 -7.55 11.02 11.77
C GLN A 367 -7.02 12.14 10.88
N SER A 368 -5.88 11.92 10.25
CA SER A 368 -5.29 12.74 9.21
C SER A 368 -4.58 11.89 8.16
N PHE A 369 -3.90 12.50 7.22
CA PHE A 369 -3.17 11.82 6.18
C PHE A 369 -1.69 12.18 6.23
N GLY A 370 -0.86 11.15 6.30
CA GLY A 370 0.59 11.26 6.19
C GLY A 370 1.07 11.19 4.73
N LEU A 371 2.27 10.67 4.52
CA LEU A 371 2.81 10.45 3.18
C LEU A 371 2.57 9.00 2.73
N GLY A 372 1.34 8.74 2.26
CA GLY A 372 0.90 7.44 1.76
C GLY A 372 0.11 6.58 2.75
N PHE A 373 -0.21 7.11 3.93
CA PHE A 373 -0.97 6.45 4.99
C PHE A 373 -2.04 7.37 5.58
N MET A 374 -3.15 6.80 6.04
CA MET A 374 -4.00 7.43 7.02
C MET A 374 -3.30 7.35 8.38
N VAL A 375 -3.36 8.42 9.16
CA VAL A 375 -2.76 8.52 10.50
C VAL A 375 -3.84 8.84 11.52
N ARG A 376 -3.92 8.09 12.60
CA ARG A 376 -4.81 8.40 13.71
C ARG A 376 -4.20 9.51 14.57
N THR A 377 -4.94 10.59 14.74
CA THR A 377 -4.51 11.77 15.51
C THR A 377 -5.15 11.84 16.89
N GLN A 378 -6.39 11.31 17.03
CA GLN A 378 -7.14 11.35 18.28
C GLN A 378 -7.86 10.01 18.55
N ARG A 379 -8.15 9.78 19.82
CA ARG A 379 -8.93 8.62 20.27
C ARG A 379 -10.41 9.01 20.42
N GLY A 380 -11.30 8.07 20.08
CA GLY A 380 -12.74 8.20 20.39
C GLY A 380 -13.57 8.95 19.35
N GLU A 381 -12.97 9.63 18.39
CA GLU A 381 -13.70 10.29 17.32
C GLU A 381 -14.01 9.35 16.15
N HIS A 382 -13.06 8.47 15.81
CA HIS A 382 -13.27 7.46 14.77
C HIS A 382 -13.99 6.23 15.37
N PRO A 383 -14.94 5.61 14.63
CA PRO A 383 -15.75 4.48 15.15
C PRO A 383 -15.00 3.16 15.32
N THR A 384 -13.72 3.09 14.99
CA THR A 384 -12.87 1.92 15.29
C THR A 384 -11.94 2.18 16.45
N LEU A 385 -11.58 1.12 17.17
CA LEU A 385 -10.57 1.17 18.23
C LEU A 385 -9.22 1.59 17.65
N GLY A 386 -8.31 2.10 18.45
CA GLY A 386 -6.95 2.47 18.04
C GLY A 386 -6.34 3.58 18.88
N GLU A 387 -5.05 3.82 18.70
CA GLU A 387 -4.27 4.82 19.44
C GLU A 387 -3.77 5.93 18.51
N PRO A 388 -3.63 7.16 19.01
CA PRO A 388 -2.93 8.20 18.27
C PRO A 388 -1.51 7.78 17.91
N GLY A 389 -1.15 7.94 16.62
CA GLY A 389 0.08 7.46 16.02
C GLY A 389 -0.05 6.12 15.28
N GLU A 390 -1.20 5.44 15.37
CA GLU A 390 -1.52 4.33 14.48
C GLU A 390 -1.62 4.83 13.05
N PHE A 391 -1.02 4.10 12.10
CA PHE A 391 -1.14 4.43 10.68
C PHE A 391 -1.48 3.19 9.85
N TYR A 392 -2.22 3.37 8.76
CA TYR A 392 -2.82 2.29 8.02
C TYR A 392 -3.27 2.70 6.63
N TRP A 393 -3.59 1.70 5.80
CA TRP A 393 -4.34 1.88 4.58
C TRP A 393 -5.09 0.60 4.21
N GLN A 394 -5.93 0.72 3.17
CA GLN A 394 -6.88 -0.32 2.78
C GLN A 394 -6.84 -0.52 1.27
N GLY A 395 -7.15 -1.74 0.82
CA GLY A 395 -7.36 -2.08 -0.57
C GLY A 395 -8.83 -2.17 -0.94
N ALA A 396 -9.18 -1.70 -2.12
CA ALA A 396 -10.55 -1.68 -2.64
C ALA A 396 -11.24 -3.05 -2.65
N TRP A 397 -10.46 -4.13 -2.67
CA TRP A 397 -10.98 -5.50 -2.70
C TRP A 397 -11.03 -6.17 -1.32
N GLY A 398 -10.95 -5.42 -0.25
CA GLY A 398 -11.12 -5.90 1.13
C GLY A 398 -9.82 -6.16 1.88
N THR A 399 -8.66 -6.04 1.25
CA THR A 399 -7.37 -6.11 1.97
C THR A 399 -7.20 -4.90 2.89
N ALA A 400 -6.52 -5.08 4.01
CA ALA A 400 -6.20 -4.00 4.95
C ALA A 400 -4.92 -4.31 5.74
N PHE A 401 -4.25 -3.26 6.18
CA PHE A 401 -3.21 -3.36 7.19
C PHE A 401 -3.28 -2.17 8.14
N PHE A 402 -2.79 -2.36 9.35
CA PHE A 402 -2.49 -1.26 10.26
C PHE A 402 -1.26 -1.56 11.11
N ILE A 403 -0.61 -0.50 11.54
CA ILE A 403 0.60 -0.50 12.34
C ILE A 403 0.34 0.41 13.54
N ASP A 404 0.44 -0.14 14.75
CA ASP A 404 0.35 0.62 16.00
C ASP A 404 1.72 0.62 16.69
N PRO A 405 2.51 1.71 16.55
CA PRO A 405 3.84 1.80 17.15
C PRO A 405 3.83 1.72 18.67
N LYS A 406 2.82 2.28 19.33
CA LYS A 406 2.70 2.26 20.80
C LYS A 406 2.49 0.86 21.34
N LYS A 407 1.73 0.04 20.62
CA LYS A 407 1.44 -1.36 20.99
C LYS A 407 2.40 -2.36 20.34
N LYS A 408 3.34 -1.87 19.52
CA LYS A 408 4.27 -2.70 18.72
C LYS A 408 3.51 -3.79 17.95
N LEU A 409 2.41 -3.40 17.32
CA LEU A 409 1.42 -4.27 16.68
C LEU A 409 1.37 -4.02 15.18
N VAL A 410 1.36 -5.08 14.42
CA VAL A 410 1.05 -5.10 12.97
C VAL A 410 -0.07 -6.09 12.75
N ALA A 411 -1.06 -5.70 11.96
CA ALA A 411 -2.11 -6.62 11.54
C ALA A 411 -2.39 -6.47 10.04
N VAL A 412 -2.61 -7.60 9.37
CA VAL A 412 -2.86 -7.70 7.93
C VAL A 412 -4.07 -8.59 7.69
N LEU A 413 -5.02 -8.08 6.93
CA LEU A 413 -6.18 -8.80 6.39
C LEU A 413 -6.00 -8.94 4.88
N MET A 414 -6.11 -10.18 4.40
CA MET A 414 -6.18 -10.48 2.97
C MET A 414 -7.55 -11.06 2.62
N LEU A 415 -8.26 -10.38 1.72
CA LEU A 415 -9.63 -10.67 1.33
C LEU A 415 -9.85 -10.22 -0.13
N GLN A 416 -10.77 -10.85 -0.86
CA GLN A 416 -11.17 -10.43 -2.22
C GLN A 416 -12.69 -10.37 -2.30
N VAL A 417 -13.25 -9.18 -2.07
CA VAL A 417 -14.70 -8.90 -2.10
C VAL A 417 -14.99 -7.65 -2.92
N PRO A 418 -16.24 -7.43 -3.36
CA PRO A 418 -16.64 -6.17 -4.00
C PRO A 418 -16.35 -4.94 -3.13
N LEU A 419 -16.01 -3.82 -3.79
CA LEU A 419 -15.64 -2.55 -3.14
C LEU A 419 -16.59 -2.12 -2.03
N LEU A 420 -17.90 -2.24 -2.25
CA LEU A 420 -18.91 -1.78 -1.29
C LEU A 420 -19.01 -2.64 -0.01
N GLN A 421 -18.49 -3.87 -0.05
CA GLN A 421 -18.46 -4.76 1.11
C GLN A 421 -17.16 -4.62 1.91
N ALA A 422 -16.10 -4.16 1.27
CA ALA A 422 -14.75 -4.11 1.84
C ALA A 422 -14.68 -3.35 3.18
N PRO A 423 -15.29 -2.14 3.34
CA PRO A 423 -15.15 -1.37 4.59
C PRO A 423 -15.71 -2.05 5.82
N HIS A 424 -16.79 -2.83 5.67
CA HIS A 424 -17.36 -3.61 6.78
C HIS A 424 -16.33 -4.59 7.35
N TYR A 425 -15.69 -5.38 6.48
CA TYR A 425 -14.72 -6.39 6.90
C TYR A 425 -13.42 -5.78 7.41
N GLN A 426 -12.99 -4.68 6.82
CA GLN A 426 -11.80 -3.96 7.26
C GLN A 426 -11.98 -3.39 8.67
N SER A 427 -13.12 -2.75 8.95
CA SER A 427 -13.45 -2.21 10.29
C SER A 427 -13.68 -3.33 11.31
N LEU A 428 -14.37 -4.41 10.91
CA LEU A 428 -14.58 -5.58 11.77
C LEU A 428 -13.24 -6.21 12.18
N PHE A 429 -12.34 -6.44 11.22
CA PHE A 429 -11.00 -6.97 11.48
C PHE A 429 -10.23 -6.08 12.45
N HIS A 430 -10.20 -4.79 12.19
CA HIS A 430 -9.50 -3.81 13.02
C HIS A 430 -9.97 -3.88 14.50
N ASN A 431 -11.28 -3.83 14.72
CA ASN A 431 -11.85 -3.90 16.07
C ASN A 431 -11.59 -5.26 16.74
N LEU A 432 -11.67 -6.36 15.99
CA LEU A 432 -11.41 -7.70 16.52
C LEU A 432 -9.94 -7.95 16.88
N VAL A 433 -9.01 -7.30 16.20
CA VAL A 433 -7.60 -7.34 16.60
C VAL A 433 -7.38 -6.56 17.91
N HIS A 434 -7.89 -5.35 17.99
CA HIS A 434 -7.72 -4.52 19.20
C HIS A 434 -8.39 -5.13 20.44
N GLN A 435 -9.55 -5.81 20.30
CA GLN A 435 -10.20 -6.48 21.45
C GLN A 435 -9.40 -7.68 21.99
N ALA A 436 -8.46 -8.21 21.19
CA ALA A 436 -7.61 -9.33 21.60
C ALA A 436 -6.42 -8.89 22.47
N LEU A 437 -6.12 -7.61 22.54
CA LEU A 437 -5.08 -7.07 23.44
C LEU A 437 -5.51 -7.21 24.91
N VAL A 438 -4.61 -7.72 25.74
CA VAL A 438 -4.87 -7.94 27.18
C VAL A 438 -3.88 -7.21 28.08
N ASN A 439 -2.79 -6.65 27.53
CA ASN A 439 -1.81 -5.82 28.24
C ASN A 439 -1.00 -4.97 27.25
#